data_97ce9b2c3d830c0268ca5873e43ec664
#
_entry.id   97ce9b2c3d830c0268ca5873e43ec664
#
_cell.length_a   1.000
_cell.length_b   1.000
_cell.length_c   1.000
_cell.angle_alpha   90.00
_cell.angle_beta   90.00
_cell.angle_gamma   90.00
#
_symmetry.space_group_name_H-M   'P 1'
#
loop_
_entity.id
_entity.type
_entity.pdbx_description
1 polymer ?
#
loop_
_entity_poly.entity_id
_entity_poly.type
_entity_poly.pdbx_seq_one_letter_code
_entity_poly.pdbx_strand_id
1 'polypeptide(L)'
;MMRIALTLAFLFAIAAGAPASAQQTLSIGTFFGAWSGGGVAENEDSIYFRSTVRDFDVTIRPAGAGFRIDWTTVIRKGGNPDKPDIRRRKSTKTLMPTGTPGVFHGTDSGDPLSGKEMYWARLDRNTLSLFLMMVDKDGIYTLQQYDRTLSGTGMRLSFKSLSDGDRQREVTGRLIKSGK
;
A
#
# COMPACT_ATOMS: atom_id res chain seq x y z
N MET A 1 40.97 21.21 67.39
CA MET A 1 40.58 21.60 66.00
C MET A 1 40.25 20.36 65.22
N MET A 2 38.97 19.99 65.09
CA MET A 2 38.49 18.73 64.50
C MET A 2 37.92 19.07 63.13
N ARG A 3 38.54 18.55 62.04
CA ARG A 3 38.09 18.73 60.66
C ARG A 3 37.15 17.58 60.29
N ILE A 4 35.89 17.90 60.11
CA ILE A 4 34.87 16.98 59.60
C ILE A 4 34.93 17.01 58.05
N ALA A 5 35.34 15.88 57.46
CA ALA A 5 35.28 15.69 56.00
C ALA A 5 33.89 15.16 55.63
N LEU A 6 33.13 15.92 54.88
CA LEU A 6 31.82 15.56 54.37
C LEU A 6 32.01 14.89 53.01
N THR A 7 31.79 13.58 52.95
CA THR A 7 31.87 12.77 51.70
C THR A 7 30.49 12.79 51.03
N LEU A 8 30.36 13.47 49.91
CA LEU A 8 29.16 13.54 49.08
C LEU A 8 29.13 12.34 48.17
N ALA A 9 28.25 11.35 48.44
CA ALA A 9 28.02 10.21 47.60
C ALA A 9 27.04 10.58 46.47
N PHE A 10 27.53 10.58 45.23
CA PHE A 10 26.71 10.84 44.01
C PHE A 10 26.07 9.52 43.57
N LEU A 11 24.78 9.36 43.84
CA LEU A 11 23.99 8.21 43.35
C LEU A 11 23.69 8.43 41.85
N PHE A 12 24.37 7.66 40.98
CA PHE A 12 24.09 7.61 39.54
C PHE A 12 22.91 6.66 39.32
N ALA A 13 21.71 7.20 39.11
CA ALA A 13 20.52 6.41 38.71
C ALA A 13 20.65 6.04 37.22
N ILE A 14 21.02 4.79 36.93
CA ILE A 14 20.99 4.21 35.59
C ILE A 14 19.51 3.99 35.24
N ALA A 15 18.92 4.87 34.45
CA ALA A 15 17.63 4.65 33.86
C ALA A 15 17.77 3.55 32.78
N ALA A 16 17.39 2.32 33.15
CA ALA A 16 17.25 1.22 32.19
C ALA A 16 16.15 1.54 31.22
N GLY A 17 16.52 2.06 30.04
CA GLY A 17 15.60 2.27 28.92
C GLY A 17 14.99 0.93 28.53
N ALA A 18 13.67 0.77 28.64
CA ALA A 18 12.97 -0.40 28.15
C ALA A 18 13.27 -0.54 26.63
N PRO A 19 13.62 -1.76 26.15
CA PRO A 19 13.84 -1.95 24.72
C PRO A 19 12.54 -1.62 23.97
N ALA A 20 12.62 -0.68 23.04
CA ALA A 20 11.51 -0.42 22.11
C ALA A 20 11.26 -1.71 21.34
N SER A 21 10.10 -2.34 21.55
CA SER A 21 9.70 -3.54 20.81
C SER A 21 9.65 -3.18 19.33
N ALA A 22 10.65 -3.59 18.56
CA ALA A 22 10.65 -3.47 17.12
C ALA A 22 9.43 -4.24 16.59
N GLN A 23 8.45 -3.55 16.03
CA GLN A 23 7.24 -4.17 15.50
C GLN A 23 7.64 -5.07 14.34
N GLN A 24 7.52 -6.38 14.52
CA GLN A 24 7.95 -7.39 13.56
C GLN A 24 7.16 -7.26 12.25
N THR A 25 7.86 -7.27 11.12
CA THR A 25 7.23 -7.30 9.80
C THR A 25 6.52 -8.65 9.60
N LEU A 26 5.26 -8.61 9.19
CA LEU A 26 4.48 -9.81 8.88
C LEU A 26 5.07 -10.53 7.66
N SER A 27 4.79 -11.83 7.52
CA SER A 27 5.10 -12.53 6.28
C SER A 27 4.09 -12.18 5.19
N ILE A 28 4.49 -12.28 3.91
CA ILE A 28 3.57 -12.06 2.77
C ILE A 28 2.38 -13.03 2.80
N GLY A 29 2.57 -14.23 3.34
CA GLY A 29 1.51 -15.23 3.49
C GLY A 29 0.31 -14.75 4.31
N THR A 30 0.49 -13.80 5.22
CA THR A 30 -0.60 -13.21 6.01
C THR A 30 -1.62 -12.46 5.15
N PHE A 31 -1.18 -11.94 3.99
CA PHE A 31 -2.02 -11.23 3.03
C PHE A 31 -2.78 -12.17 2.09
N PHE A 32 -2.45 -13.45 2.03
CA PHE A 32 -3.06 -14.40 1.10
C PHE A 32 -4.55 -14.59 1.38
N GLY A 33 -5.32 -14.64 0.31
CA GLY A 33 -6.77 -14.83 0.30
C GLY A 33 -7.47 -13.88 -0.66
N ALA A 34 -8.80 -13.97 -0.65
CA ALA A 34 -9.68 -13.06 -1.36
C ALA A 34 -10.21 -12.01 -0.38
N TRP A 35 -10.26 -10.78 -0.83
CA TRP A 35 -10.67 -9.61 -0.07
C TRP A 35 -11.65 -8.81 -0.89
N SER A 36 -12.76 -8.38 -0.32
CA SER A 36 -13.75 -7.55 -1.00
C SER A 36 -14.25 -6.43 -0.11
N GLY A 37 -14.66 -5.32 -0.70
CA GLY A 37 -15.19 -4.18 0.03
C GLY A 37 -15.34 -2.94 -0.84
N GLY A 38 -15.47 -1.80 -0.20
CA GLY A 38 -15.72 -0.55 -0.86
C GLY A 38 -14.85 0.60 -0.35
N GLY A 39 -14.93 1.70 -1.07
CA GLY A 39 -14.21 2.91 -0.72
C GLY A 39 -14.66 4.12 -1.53
N VAL A 40 -13.99 5.23 -1.26
CA VAL A 40 -14.25 6.52 -1.89
C VAL A 40 -13.00 6.98 -2.61
N ALA A 41 -13.17 7.47 -3.81
CA ALA A 41 -12.13 8.13 -4.60
C ALA A 41 -12.36 9.63 -4.60
N GLU A 42 -11.33 10.38 -4.28
CA GLU A 42 -11.25 11.82 -4.44
C GLU A 42 -10.41 12.14 -5.67
N ASN A 43 -10.93 12.99 -6.55
CA ASN A 43 -10.23 13.45 -7.75
C ASN A 43 -10.08 14.97 -7.64
N GLU A 44 -8.86 15.46 -7.78
CA GLU A 44 -8.60 16.91 -7.71
C GLU A 44 -9.09 17.66 -8.95
N ASP A 45 -9.09 17.00 -10.11
CA ASP A 45 -9.43 17.63 -11.40
C ASP A 45 -10.93 17.69 -11.74
N SER A 46 -11.81 17.25 -10.85
CA SER A 46 -13.25 17.22 -11.16
C SER A 46 -14.04 18.26 -10.37
N ILE A 47 -14.54 19.27 -11.06
CA ILE A 47 -15.42 20.32 -10.49
C ILE A 47 -16.80 19.75 -10.10
N TYR A 48 -17.27 18.71 -10.80
CA TYR A 48 -18.63 18.17 -10.65
C TYR A 48 -18.72 16.89 -9.84
N PHE A 49 -17.65 16.07 -9.74
CA PHE A 49 -17.65 14.81 -9.02
C PHE A 49 -16.36 14.64 -8.24
N ARG A 50 -16.23 15.35 -7.12
CA ARG A 50 -15.05 15.25 -6.24
C ARG A 50 -14.90 13.87 -5.60
N SER A 51 -16.00 13.16 -5.38
CA SER A 51 -15.93 11.83 -4.80
C SER A 51 -16.77 10.82 -5.57
N THR A 52 -16.24 9.61 -5.76
CA THR A 52 -16.94 8.50 -6.41
C THR A 52 -16.82 7.24 -5.56
N VAL A 53 -17.95 6.54 -5.39
CA VAL A 53 -17.97 5.24 -4.72
C VAL A 53 -17.34 4.17 -5.61
N ARG A 54 -16.54 3.30 -5.02
CA ARG A 54 -15.87 2.19 -5.70
C ARG A 54 -16.00 0.92 -4.89
N ASP A 55 -16.19 -0.19 -5.61
CA ASP A 55 -16.04 -1.51 -5.01
C ASP A 55 -14.69 -2.11 -5.44
N PHE A 56 -14.12 -2.91 -4.58
CA PHE A 56 -12.83 -3.54 -4.80
C PHE A 56 -12.91 -5.04 -4.49
N ASP A 57 -12.38 -5.83 -5.41
CA ASP A 57 -12.05 -7.23 -5.17
C ASP A 57 -10.54 -7.40 -5.35
N VAL A 58 -9.89 -7.99 -4.37
CA VAL A 58 -8.45 -8.25 -4.37
C VAL A 58 -8.19 -9.69 -4.02
N THR A 59 -7.43 -10.39 -4.84
CA THR A 59 -6.96 -11.75 -4.54
C THR A 59 -5.44 -11.75 -4.50
N ILE A 60 -4.85 -12.22 -3.40
CA ILE A 60 -3.41 -12.39 -3.25
C ILE A 60 -3.15 -13.87 -2.99
N ARG A 61 -2.26 -14.48 -3.79
CA ARG A 61 -1.99 -15.90 -3.74
C ARG A 61 -0.51 -16.21 -3.97
N PRO A 62 0.01 -17.35 -3.50
CA PRO A 62 1.36 -17.77 -3.80
C PRO A 62 1.61 -17.88 -5.31
N ALA A 63 2.81 -17.57 -5.76
CA ALA A 63 3.28 -17.76 -7.13
C ALA A 63 4.79 -18.03 -7.09
N GLY A 64 5.19 -19.30 -7.21
CA GLY A 64 6.58 -19.72 -7.03
C GLY A 64 7.12 -19.28 -5.65
N ALA A 65 8.31 -18.70 -5.63
CA ALA A 65 8.90 -18.12 -4.42
C ALA A 65 8.28 -16.78 -3.98
N GLY A 66 7.44 -16.18 -4.82
CA GLY A 66 6.79 -14.89 -4.59
C GLY A 66 5.29 -14.99 -4.47
N PHE A 67 4.59 -13.99 -5.03
CA PHE A 67 3.14 -13.93 -4.99
C PHE A 67 2.56 -13.27 -6.25
N ARG A 68 1.31 -13.58 -6.50
CA ARG A 68 0.49 -12.91 -7.52
C ARG A 68 -0.63 -12.14 -6.83
N ILE A 69 -0.88 -10.94 -7.32
CA ILE A 69 -1.98 -10.11 -6.91
C ILE A 69 -2.87 -9.77 -8.10
N ASP A 70 -4.15 -10.08 -7.97
CA ASP A 70 -5.20 -9.73 -8.92
C ASP A 70 -6.15 -8.75 -8.22
N TRP A 71 -6.52 -7.65 -8.89
CA TRP A 71 -7.53 -6.76 -8.33
C TRP A 71 -8.47 -6.22 -9.39
N THR A 72 -9.72 -6.04 -8.99
CA THR A 72 -10.78 -5.43 -9.78
C THR A 72 -11.29 -4.19 -9.05
N THR A 73 -11.36 -3.08 -9.76
CA THR A 73 -12.02 -1.86 -9.28
C THR A 73 -13.30 -1.67 -10.09
N VAL A 74 -14.43 -1.59 -9.39
CA VAL A 74 -15.73 -1.25 -9.98
C VAL A 74 -16.03 0.21 -9.67
N ILE A 75 -16.09 1.02 -10.71
CA ILE A 75 -16.41 2.44 -10.62
C ILE A 75 -17.86 2.60 -11.00
N ARG A 76 -18.66 3.12 -10.06
CA ARG A 76 -20.06 3.48 -10.33
C ARG A 76 -20.11 4.98 -10.55
N LYS A 77 -20.34 5.38 -11.80
CA LYS A 77 -20.64 6.78 -12.10
C LYS A 77 -22.10 7.00 -11.75
N GLY A 78 -22.37 7.91 -10.82
CA GLY A 78 -23.69 8.25 -10.36
C GLY A 78 -24.55 8.83 -11.49
N GLY A 79 -25.85 8.78 -11.36
CA GLY A 79 -26.79 9.33 -12.30
C GLY A 79 -28.13 8.62 -12.28
N ASN A 80 -28.44 7.87 -13.30
CA ASN A 80 -29.72 7.18 -13.42
C ASN A 80 -29.61 5.76 -12.83
N PRO A 81 -30.38 5.40 -11.76
CA PRO A 81 -30.39 4.05 -11.22
C PRO A 81 -30.83 2.99 -12.21
N ASP A 82 -31.63 3.34 -13.23
CA ASP A 82 -32.11 2.43 -14.27
C ASP A 82 -31.07 2.19 -15.37
N LYS A 83 -30.03 3.04 -15.46
CA LYS A 83 -28.92 2.91 -16.39
C LYS A 83 -27.59 3.19 -15.69
N PRO A 84 -27.15 2.31 -14.78
CA PRO A 84 -25.89 2.50 -14.05
C PRO A 84 -24.71 2.42 -15.01
N ASP A 85 -23.95 3.52 -15.17
CA ASP A 85 -22.65 3.49 -15.84
C ASP A 85 -21.62 2.83 -14.94
N ILE A 86 -21.37 1.53 -15.16
CA ILE A 86 -20.46 0.72 -14.39
C ILE A 86 -19.22 0.43 -15.22
N ARG A 87 -18.08 0.94 -14.77
CA ARG A 87 -16.78 0.64 -15.36
C ARG A 87 -15.98 -0.30 -14.47
N ARG A 88 -15.51 -1.42 -15.05
CA ARG A 88 -14.63 -2.38 -14.36
C ARG A 88 -13.21 -2.27 -14.90
N ARG A 89 -12.24 -2.17 -14.00
CA ARG A 89 -10.81 -2.24 -14.31
C ARG A 89 -10.21 -3.43 -13.58
N LYS A 90 -9.57 -4.32 -14.33
CA LYS A 90 -8.84 -5.47 -13.80
C LYS A 90 -7.35 -5.29 -13.99
N SER A 91 -6.58 -5.69 -13.02
CA SER A 91 -5.12 -5.69 -13.08
C SER A 91 -4.56 -6.93 -12.40
N THR A 92 -3.44 -7.40 -12.89
CA THR A 92 -2.72 -8.56 -12.37
C THR A 92 -1.23 -8.23 -12.34
N LYS A 93 -0.56 -8.58 -11.24
CA LYS A 93 0.89 -8.46 -11.11
C LYS A 93 1.44 -9.70 -10.42
N THR A 94 2.57 -10.20 -10.93
CA THR A 94 3.34 -11.27 -10.29
C THR A 94 4.66 -10.70 -9.80
N LEU A 95 5.00 -10.98 -8.54
CA LEU A 95 6.15 -10.39 -7.86
C LEU A 95 7.00 -11.50 -7.24
N MET A 96 8.31 -11.40 -7.43
CA MET A 96 9.31 -12.31 -6.87
C MET A 96 10.16 -11.61 -5.83
N PRO A 97 10.62 -12.31 -4.79
CA PRO A 97 11.50 -11.73 -3.79
C PRO A 97 12.83 -11.27 -4.42
N THR A 98 13.42 -10.24 -3.84
CA THR A 98 14.78 -9.80 -4.13
C THR A 98 15.74 -10.33 -3.05
N GLY A 99 17.02 -9.99 -3.14
CA GLY A 99 17.97 -10.24 -2.05
C GLY A 99 17.70 -9.40 -0.79
N THR A 100 16.85 -8.37 -0.86
CA THR A 100 16.49 -7.52 0.27
C THR A 100 15.19 -8.03 0.91
N PRO A 101 15.15 -8.31 2.22
CA PRO A 101 13.95 -8.76 2.91
C PRO A 101 12.78 -7.78 2.73
N GLY A 102 11.61 -8.33 2.44
CA GLY A 102 10.37 -7.53 2.25
C GLY A 102 10.29 -6.73 0.96
N VAL A 103 11.29 -6.85 0.05
CA VAL A 103 11.29 -6.18 -1.26
C VAL A 103 11.08 -7.22 -2.36
N PHE A 104 10.18 -6.90 -3.29
CA PHE A 104 9.80 -7.77 -4.40
C PHE A 104 9.86 -6.99 -5.72
N HIS A 105 10.39 -7.62 -6.77
CA HIS A 105 10.38 -7.08 -8.12
C HIS A 105 9.29 -7.73 -8.97
N GLY A 106 8.77 -6.99 -9.94
CA GLY A 106 7.79 -7.52 -10.89
C GLY A 106 8.44 -8.41 -11.95
N THR A 107 7.81 -9.54 -12.26
CA THR A 107 8.33 -10.48 -13.26
C THR A 107 8.33 -9.91 -14.68
N ASP A 108 7.28 -9.14 -15.01
CA ASP A 108 7.11 -8.50 -16.32
C ASP A 108 7.40 -6.98 -16.25
N SER A 109 8.17 -6.57 -15.24
CA SER A 109 8.57 -5.18 -15.05
C SER A 109 9.54 -4.74 -16.15
N GLY A 110 9.20 -3.64 -16.84
CA GLY A 110 10.00 -3.09 -17.93
C GLY A 110 10.77 -1.84 -17.55
N ASP A 111 11.42 -1.24 -18.55
CA ASP A 111 12.07 0.05 -18.42
C ASP A 111 11.04 1.17 -18.67
N PRO A 112 10.74 2.03 -17.67
CA PRO A 112 9.76 3.09 -17.82
C PRO A 112 10.16 4.13 -18.88
N LEU A 113 11.46 4.35 -19.11
CA LEU A 113 11.96 5.27 -20.14
C LEU A 113 11.69 4.75 -21.56
N SER A 114 11.49 3.44 -21.72
CA SER A 114 11.03 2.83 -22.98
C SER A 114 9.52 2.75 -23.12
N GLY A 115 8.76 3.43 -22.26
CA GLY A 115 7.29 3.41 -22.22
C GLY A 115 6.68 2.12 -21.67
N LYS A 116 7.50 1.25 -21.04
CA LYS A 116 7.03 0.04 -20.36
C LYS A 116 6.77 0.31 -18.89
N GLU A 117 5.77 -0.35 -18.34
CA GLU A 117 5.49 -0.24 -16.91
C GLU A 117 6.58 -0.93 -16.09
N MET A 118 7.15 -0.20 -15.14
CA MET A 118 7.97 -0.74 -14.07
C MET A 118 7.12 -0.93 -12.82
N TYR A 119 7.26 -2.08 -12.13
CA TYR A 119 6.54 -2.27 -10.88
C TYR A 119 7.32 -3.14 -9.90
N TRP A 120 7.14 -2.81 -8.61
CA TRP A 120 7.76 -3.49 -7.47
C TRP A 120 6.85 -3.42 -6.26
N ALA A 121 7.15 -4.19 -5.23
CA ALA A 121 6.43 -4.12 -3.97
C ALA A 121 7.38 -4.11 -2.77
N ARG A 122 6.90 -3.53 -1.68
CA ARG A 122 7.54 -3.55 -0.37
C ARG A 122 6.54 -4.01 0.69
N LEU A 123 6.99 -4.92 1.53
CA LEU A 123 6.29 -5.31 2.74
C LEU A 123 7.01 -4.70 3.94
N ASP A 124 6.35 -3.83 4.66
CA ASP A 124 6.85 -3.19 5.87
C ASP A 124 5.81 -3.32 6.99
N ARG A 125 6.20 -3.98 8.07
CA ARG A 125 5.32 -4.29 9.19
C ARG A 125 4.05 -5.03 8.72
N ASN A 126 2.90 -4.38 8.73
CA ASN A 126 1.60 -4.91 8.33
C ASN A 126 1.07 -4.28 7.02
N THR A 127 1.93 -3.62 6.25
CA THR A 127 1.55 -2.94 5.01
C THR A 127 2.30 -3.51 3.82
N LEU A 128 1.56 -3.98 2.82
CA LEU A 128 2.04 -4.34 1.50
C LEU A 128 1.78 -3.17 0.55
N SER A 129 2.85 -2.50 0.15
CA SER A 129 2.84 -1.40 -0.83
C SER A 129 3.25 -1.93 -2.20
N LEU A 130 2.42 -1.72 -3.21
CA LEU A 130 2.72 -2.00 -4.62
C LEU A 130 2.86 -0.66 -5.36
N PHE A 131 3.96 -0.51 -6.08
CA PHE A 131 4.29 0.67 -6.87
C PHE A 131 4.31 0.33 -8.35
N LEU A 132 3.71 1.20 -9.18
CA LEU A 132 3.72 1.11 -10.63
C LEU A 132 4.18 2.45 -11.18
N MET A 133 5.16 2.43 -12.06
CA MET A 133 5.72 3.62 -12.68
C MET A 133 5.72 3.48 -14.20
N MET A 134 5.30 4.52 -14.90
CA MET A 134 5.35 4.65 -16.36
C MET A 134 5.82 6.05 -16.72
N VAL A 135 6.49 6.17 -17.87
CA VAL A 135 6.84 7.45 -18.50
C VAL A 135 6.21 7.44 -19.87
N ASP A 136 5.47 8.49 -20.21
CA ASP A 136 4.84 8.62 -21.53
C ASP A 136 5.81 9.19 -22.59
N LYS A 137 5.33 9.32 -23.82
CA LYS A 137 6.12 9.83 -24.95
C LYS A 137 6.58 11.30 -24.79
N ASP A 138 5.95 12.05 -23.91
CA ASP A 138 6.25 13.45 -23.63
C ASP A 138 7.20 13.60 -22.41
N GLY A 139 7.64 12.47 -21.85
CA GLY A 139 8.54 12.41 -20.68
C GLY A 139 7.83 12.56 -19.34
N ILE A 140 6.50 12.67 -19.33
CA ILE A 140 5.70 12.80 -18.11
C ILE A 140 5.63 11.45 -17.42
N TYR A 141 6.08 11.39 -16.16
CA TYR A 141 5.97 10.15 -15.39
C TYR A 141 4.66 10.07 -14.61
N THR A 142 4.12 8.87 -14.52
CA THR A 142 3.03 8.53 -13.60
C THR A 142 3.51 7.51 -12.59
N LEU A 143 3.35 7.82 -11.30
CA LEU A 143 3.61 6.91 -10.19
C LEU A 143 2.30 6.57 -9.49
N GLN A 144 2.00 5.30 -9.38
CA GLN A 144 0.85 4.78 -8.62
C GLN A 144 1.35 3.97 -7.44
N GLN A 145 0.80 4.24 -6.26
CA GLN A 145 1.06 3.51 -5.03
C GLN A 145 -0.23 2.91 -4.50
N TYR A 146 -0.20 1.62 -4.21
CA TYR A 146 -1.30 0.86 -3.62
C TYR A 146 -0.85 0.29 -2.28
N ASP A 147 -1.31 0.86 -1.19
CA ASP A 147 -1.04 0.37 0.17
C ASP A 147 -2.19 -0.52 0.64
N ARG A 148 -1.83 -1.68 1.15
CA ARG A 148 -2.73 -2.66 1.75
C ARG A 148 -2.27 -2.95 3.15
N THR A 149 -2.94 -2.35 4.13
CA THR A 149 -2.57 -2.46 5.54
C THR A 149 -3.54 -3.38 6.25
N LEU A 150 -3.04 -4.49 6.80
CA LEU A 150 -3.82 -5.38 7.63
C LEU A 150 -4.16 -4.70 8.96
N SER A 151 -5.44 -4.73 9.35
CA SER A 151 -5.95 -4.11 10.58
C SER A 151 -7.12 -4.91 11.13
N GLY A 152 -6.93 -5.54 12.27
CA GLY A 152 -7.93 -6.44 12.86
C GLY A 152 -8.28 -7.58 11.90
N THR A 153 -9.55 -7.74 11.60
CA THR A 153 -10.06 -8.78 10.67
C THR A 153 -10.11 -8.32 9.21
N GLY A 154 -9.66 -7.10 8.91
CA GLY A 154 -9.78 -6.49 7.58
C GLY A 154 -8.47 -5.97 7.03
N MET A 155 -8.60 -5.32 5.89
CA MET A 155 -7.52 -4.67 5.16
C MET A 155 -7.95 -3.25 4.80
N ARG A 156 -7.16 -2.25 5.18
CA ARG A 156 -7.31 -0.88 4.68
C ARG A 156 -6.61 -0.79 3.33
N LEU A 157 -7.26 -0.20 2.36
CA LEU A 157 -6.71 0.12 1.06
C LEU A 157 -6.51 1.63 0.97
N SER A 158 -5.32 2.05 0.53
CA SER A 158 -5.01 3.41 0.11
C SER A 158 -4.35 3.35 -1.26
N PHE A 159 -4.85 4.14 -2.18
CA PHE A 159 -4.29 4.31 -3.52
C PHE A 159 -3.98 5.77 -3.74
N LYS A 160 -2.80 6.05 -4.27
CA LYS A 160 -2.36 7.38 -4.69
C LYS A 160 -1.82 7.30 -6.12
N SER A 161 -2.16 8.31 -6.92
CA SER A 161 -1.59 8.50 -8.25
C SER A 161 -1.01 9.90 -8.37
N LEU A 162 0.23 9.96 -8.78
CA LEU A 162 0.99 11.18 -9.04
C LEU A 162 1.31 11.23 -10.53
N SER A 163 1.26 12.42 -11.13
CA SER A 163 1.74 12.68 -12.48
C SER A 163 2.68 13.88 -12.40
N ASP A 164 3.91 13.68 -12.78
CA ASP A 164 4.98 14.69 -12.73
C ASP A 164 5.13 15.40 -11.37
N GLY A 165 4.92 14.63 -10.29
CA GLY A 165 4.95 15.13 -8.90
C GLY A 165 3.59 15.58 -8.37
N ASP A 166 2.65 15.93 -9.22
CA ASP A 166 1.34 16.41 -8.80
C ASP A 166 0.38 15.27 -8.49
N ARG A 167 -0.36 15.41 -7.39
CA ARG A 167 -1.37 14.44 -6.99
C ARG A 167 -2.59 14.53 -7.92
N GLN A 168 -2.90 13.41 -8.57
CA GLN A 168 -4.04 13.31 -9.49
C GLN A 168 -5.26 12.67 -8.83
N ARG A 169 -5.03 11.72 -7.93
CA ARG A 169 -6.10 10.94 -7.32
C ARG A 169 -5.68 10.30 -6.03
N GLU A 170 -6.61 10.30 -5.09
CA GLU A 170 -6.53 9.48 -3.88
C GLU A 170 -7.78 8.62 -3.74
N VAL A 171 -7.60 7.38 -3.29
CA VAL A 171 -8.71 6.45 -3.00
C VAL A 171 -8.43 5.78 -1.68
N THR A 172 -9.40 5.81 -0.79
CA THR A 172 -9.37 5.05 0.46
C THR A 172 -10.50 4.04 0.51
N GLY A 173 -10.24 2.89 1.10
CA GLY A 173 -11.23 1.83 1.20
C GLY A 173 -10.95 0.87 2.34
N ARG A 174 -11.94 0.03 2.61
CA ARG A 174 -11.83 -1.05 3.58
C ARG A 174 -12.33 -2.34 2.95
N LEU A 175 -11.53 -3.38 3.09
CA LEU A 175 -11.83 -4.71 2.60
C LEU A 175 -11.94 -5.67 3.78
N ILE A 176 -12.82 -6.64 3.64
CA ILE A 176 -12.92 -7.79 4.55
C ILE A 176 -12.46 -9.04 3.81
N LYS A 177 -11.94 -10.00 4.52
CA LYS A 177 -11.57 -11.29 3.91
C LYS A 177 -12.85 -11.99 3.49
N SER A 178 -12.98 -12.24 2.19
CA SER A 178 -14.11 -13.01 1.67
C SER A 178 -13.92 -14.46 2.11
N GLY A 179 -14.87 -14.98 2.87
CA GLY A 179 -14.93 -16.42 3.13
C GLY A 179 -15.06 -17.18 1.81
N LYS A 180 -14.60 -18.43 1.80
CA LYS A 180 -14.93 -19.37 0.75
C LYS A 180 -16.44 -19.53 0.65
#